data_60be5131885ed4a9e3660941c4dc7654
#
_entry.id   60be5131885ed4a9e3660941c4dc7654
#
_cell.length_a   1.000
_cell.length_b   1.000
_cell.length_c   1.000
_cell.angle_alpha   90.00
_cell.angle_beta   90.00
_cell.angle_gamma   90.00
#
_symmetry.space_group_name_H-M   'P 1'
#
loop_
_entity.id
_entity.type
_entity.pdbx_description
1 polymer ?
#
loop_
_entity_poly.entity_id
_entity_poly.type
_entity_poly.pdbx_seq_one_letter_code
_entity_poly.pdbx_strand_id
1 'polypeptide(L)'
;EYRPGQYLGVWLKPEGFPHQEIRQYSLTRKPDGKGYRIAVKREEGGQVSNWLHNHANVGDVVKLVAPAGDFFMAVADDTPVTLISAGVGQTPMLAMLDTLAKAGHTAQVNWFHAAENGDVHAFADEVKELGLSLPRFTAHTWYRQPNEADRAKGQFDSEGLMDLSKLEGAFSDPTMQFYLCGPVGFMQFAAKQLVDLGVKQENIHYECFGPHKVL
;
A
#
# COMPACT_ATOMS: atom_id res chain seq x y z
N GLU A 1 -12.85 -10.70 -12.25
CA GLU A 1 -11.44 -10.35 -11.99
C GLU A 1 -11.35 -8.89 -11.52
N TYR A 2 -10.35 -8.57 -10.72
CA TYR A 2 -10.05 -7.21 -10.30
C TYR A 2 -8.68 -6.78 -10.82
N ARG A 3 -8.36 -5.48 -10.70
CA ARG A 3 -7.06 -4.92 -11.06
C ARG A 3 -6.25 -4.60 -9.80
N PRO A 4 -4.91 -4.71 -9.83
CA PRO A 4 -4.07 -4.41 -8.66
C PRO A 4 -4.19 -2.93 -8.26
N GLY A 5 -4.62 -2.69 -7.03
CA GLY A 5 -4.95 -1.37 -6.50
C GLY A 5 -6.43 -1.19 -6.14
N GLN A 6 -7.31 -1.98 -6.73
CA GLN A 6 -8.74 -1.94 -6.44
C GLN A 6 -9.06 -2.47 -5.04
N TYR A 7 -10.25 -2.12 -4.54
CA TYR A 7 -10.80 -2.51 -3.26
C TYR A 7 -12.08 -3.32 -3.42
N LEU A 8 -12.49 -4.01 -2.36
CA LEU A 8 -13.83 -4.59 -2.22
C LEU A 8 -14.53 -4.05 -0.97
N GLY A 9 -15.86 -4.17 -0.95
CA GLY A 9 -16.66 -3.87 0.23
C GLY A 9 -16.91 -5.11 1.05
N VAL A 10 -16.78 -5.00 2.37
CA VAL A 10 -17.17 -6.03 3.32
C VAL A 10 -18.43 -5.56 4.05
N TRP A 11 -19.48 -6.38 3.98
CA TRP A 11 -20.76 -6.14 4.65
C TRP A 11 -20.85 -6.95 5.92
N LEU A 12 -21.08 -6.28 7.04
CA LEU A 12 -21.23 -6.93 8.35
C LEU A 12 -22.48 -6.41 9.07
N LYS A 13 -23.23 -7.33 9.62
CA LYS A 13 -24.27 -7.07 10.62
C LYS A 13 -24.25 -8.15 11.69
N PRO A 14 -23.18 -8.24 12.49
CA PRO A 14 -23.12 -9.17 13.59
C PRO A 14 -24.15 -8.85 14.66
N GLU A 15 -24.41 -9.81 15.51
CA GLU A 15 -25.22 -9.58 16.70
C GLU A 15 -24.66 -8.44 17.55
N GLY A 16 -25.52 -7.53 17.99
CA GLY A 16 -25.12 -6.33 18.74
C GLY A 16 -24.81 -5.11 17.89
N PHE A 17 -24.75 -5.23 16.55
CA PHE A 17 -24.61 -4.06 15.70
C PHE A 17 -25.97 -3.38 15.48
N PRO A 18 -26.09 -2.06 15.72
CA PRO A 18 -27.35 -1.35 15.53
C PRO A 18 -27.79 -1.30 14.06
N HIS A 19 -26.82 -1.25 13.17
CA HIS A 19 -27.01 -1.15 11.72
C HIS A 19 -26.09 -2.09 10.97
N GLN A 20 -26.41 -2.32 9.70
CA GLN A 20 -25.49 -2.94 8.77
C GLN A 20 -24.34 -1.99 8.45
N GLU A 21 -23.13 -2.49 8.53
CA GLU A 21 -21.91 -1.74 8.27
C GLU A 21 -21.24 -2.23 6.99
N ILE A 22 -20.72 -1.28 6.20
CA ILE A 22 -19.92 -1.56 5.03
C ILE A 22 -18.58 -0.86 5.21
N ARG A 23 -17.49 -1.59 4.95
CA ARG A 23 -16.14 -1.02 4.89
C ARG A 23 -15.44 -1.50 3.65
N GLN A 24 -14.68 -0.60 3.05
CA GLN A 24 -13.88 -0.88 1.87
C GLN A 24 -12.46 -1.23 2.30
N TYR A 25 -11.93 -2.30 1.70
CA TYR A 25 -10.57 -2.75 1.92
C TYR A 25 -9.87 -3.03 0.60
N SER A 26 -8.69 -2.46 0.41
CA SER A 26 -7.87 -2.72 -0.77
C SER A 26 -7.46 -4.19 -0.82
N LEU A 27 -7.46 -4.74 -2.01
CA LEU A 27 -6.98 -6.08 -2.28
C LEU A 27 -5.44 -6.09 -2.25
N THR A 28 -4.84 -7.11 -1.65
CA THR A 28 -3.42 -7.11 -1.26
C THR A 28 -2.55 -8.05 -2.06
N ARG A 29 -3.08 -8.71 -3.08
CA ARG A 29 -2.30 -9.60 -3.95
C ARG A 29 -2.77 -9.55 -5.40
N LYS A 30 -1.97 -10.10 -6.29
CA LYS A 30 -2.32 -10.27 -7.70
C LYS A 30 -3.64 -11.02 -7.84
N PRO A 31 -4.54 -10.59 -8.75
CA PRO A 31 -5.72 -11.38 -9.12
C PRO A 31 -5.32 -12.77 -9.60
N ASP A 32 -5.92 -13.81 -9.02
CA ASP A 32 -5.68 -15.21 -9.38
C ASP A 32 -6.95 -15.98 -9.77
N GLY A 33 -8.11 -15.32 -9.72
CA GLY A 33 -9.42 -15.92 -10.00
C GLY A 33 -9.91 -16.90 -8.93
N LYS A 34 -9.18 -17.08 -7.84
CA LYS A 34 -9.49 -18.08 -6.80
C LYS A 34 -10.03 -17.47 -5.50
N GLY A 35 -9.66 -16.23 -5.22
CA GLY A 35 -10.09 -15.59 -3.99
C GLY A 35 -9.58 -14.18 -3.83
N TYR A 36 -9.97 -13.58 -2.71
CA TYR A 36 -9.57 -12.23 -2.34
C TYR A 36 -8.77 -12.27 -1.04
N ARG A 37 -7.77 -11.40 -0.94
CA ARG A 37 -7.04 -11.16 0.30
C ARG A 37 -7.10 -9.68 0.64
N ILE A 38 -7.54 -9.37 1.84
CA ILE A 38 -7.51 -8.02 2.43
C ILE A 38 -6.66 -8.03 3.68
N ALA A 39 -6.21 -6.84 4.08
CA ALA A 39 -5.59 -6.61 5.36
C ALA A 39 -6.36 -5.54 6.11
N VAL A 40 -6.69 -5.81 7.36
CA VAL A 40 -7.53 -4.95 8.18
C VAL A 40 -6.70 -4.41 9.33
N LYS A 41 -6.38 -3.12 9.27
CA LYS A 41 -5.77 -2.42 10.41
C LYS A 41 -6.82 -2.31 11.52
N ARG A 42 -6.44 -2.70 12.73
CA ARG A 42 -7.30 -2.48 13.92
C ARG A 42 -7.30 -0.99 14.25
N GLU A 43 -8.46 -0.37 14.13
CA GLU A 43 -8.65 1.04 14.51
C GLU A 43 -9.15 1.14 15.95
N GLU A 44 -8.60 2.07 16.71
CA GLU A 44 -9.08 2.36 18.06
C GLU A 44 -10.54 2.84 18.00
N GLY A 45 -11.43 2.16 18.74
CA GLY A 45 -12.86 2.43 18.69
C GLY A 45 -13.57 2.02 17.38
N GLY A 46 -12.86 1.46 16.41
CA GLY A 46 -13.43 1.01 15.15
C GLY A 46 -14.29 -0.23 15.32
N GLN A 47 -15.60 -0.12 15.03
CA GLN A 47 -16.55 -1.20 15.23
C GLN A 47 -16.26 -2.43 14.35
N VAL A 48 -16.11 -2.21 13.05
CA VAL A 48 -15.89 -3.28 12.06
C VAL A 48 -14.50 -3.90 12.19
N SER A 49 -13.46 -3.07 12.28
CA SER A 49 -12.09 -3.58 12.39
C SER A 49 -11.88 -4.42 13.65
N ASN A 50 -12.42 -3.97 14.78
CA ASN A 50 -12.34 -4.74 16.03
C ASN A 50 -13.15 -6.03 15.97
N TRP A 51 -14.33 -6.02 15.35
CA TRP A 51 -15.11 -7.23 15.17
C TRP A 51 -14.35 -8.27 14.32
N LEU A 52 -13.78 -7.84 13.20
CA LEU A 52 -12.99 -8.71 12.31
C LEU A 52 -11.78 -9.32 13.05
N HIS A 53 -11.09 -8.54 13.86
CA HIS A 53 -9.95 -9.06 14.62
C HIS A 53 -10.33 -9.98 15.77
N ASN A 54 -11.49 -9.74 16.43
CA ASN A 54 -11.85 -10.44 17.65
C ASN A 54 -12.76 -11.64 17.40
N HIS A 55 -13.56 -11.64 16.34
CA HIS A 55 -14.68 -12.59 16.17
C HIS A 55 -14.67 -13.35 14.83
N ALA A 56 -14.00 -12.85 13.79
CA ALA A 56 -13.97 -13.56 12.51
C ALA A 56 -13.12 -14.84 12.60
N ASN A 57 -13.67 -15.95 12.11
CA ASN A 57 -13.02 -17.25 12.10
C ASN A 57 -13.07 -17.88 10.72
N VAL A 58 -12.14 -18.81 10.48
CA VAL A 58 -12.14 -19.61 9.26
C VAL A 58 -13.44 -20.43 9.19
N GLY A 59 -14.13 -20.36 8.05
CA GLY A 59 -15.43 -20.96 7.83
C GLY A 59 -16.61 -20.02 7.96
N ASP A 60 -16.40 -18.82 8.50
CA ASP A 60 -17.43 -17.79 8.55
C ASP A 60 -17.80 -17.32 7.15
N VAL A 61 -19.09 -17.03 6.94
CA VAL A 61 -19.59 -16.47 5.69
C VAL A 61 -19.67 -14.96 5.79
N VAL A 62 -19.01 -14.27 4.86
CA VAL A 62 -18.98 -12.82 4.78
C VAL A 62 -19.60 -12.36 3.47
N LYS A 63 -20.46 -11.35 3.53
CA LYS A 63 -21.01 -10.72 2.32
C LYS A 63 -20.03 -9.70 1.77
N LEU A 64 -19.79 -9.76 0.47
CA LEU A 64 -18.86 -8.87 -0.22
C LEU A 64 -19.59 -8.05 -1.28
N VAL A 65 -19.14 -6.80 -1.45
CA VAL A 65 -19.40 -6.02 -2.66
C VAL A 65 -18.27 -6.28 -3.64
N ALA A 66 -18.59 -6.45 -4.90
CA ALA A 66 -17.60 -6.72 -5.94
C ALA A 66 -16.47 -5.69 -5.97
N PRO A 67 -15.26 -6.11 -6.37
CA PRO A 67 -14.14 -5.18 -6.51
C PRO A 67 -14.46 -4.00 -7.41
N ALA A 68 -13.99 -2.81 -7.00
CA ALA A 68 -14.21 -1.55 -7.70
C ALA A 68 -13.03 -0.59 -7.45
N GLY A 69 -13.11 0.60 -8.04
CA GLY A 69 -12.17 1.71 -7.87
C GLY A 69 -11.41 2.04 -9.14
N ASP A 70 -11.09 3.31 -9.28
CA ASP A 70 -10.35 3.85 -10.42
C ASP A 70 -8.82 3.85 -10.20
N PHE A 71 -8.40 3.62 -8.96
CA PHE A 71 -7.01 3.49 -8.60
C PHE A 71 -6.53 2.06 -8.81
N PHE A 72 -5.81 1.85 -9.89
CA PHE A 72 -5.17 0.57 -10.20
C PHE A 72 -3.94 0.78 -11.07
N MET A 73 -3.02 -0.15 -11.00
CA MET A 73 -1.83 -0.13 -11.84
C MET A 73 -2.12 -0.77 -13.20
N ALA A 74 -1.85 0.01 -14.26
CA ALA A 74 -1.87 -0.46 -15.64
C ALA A 74 -0.65 0.13 -16.35
N VAL A 75 0.45 -0.61 -16.39
CA VAL A 75 1.73 -0.19 -16.97
C VAL A 75 2.23 -1.23 -17.97
N ALA A 76 2.99 -0.78 -18.95
CA ALA A 76 3.69 -1.69 -19.86
C ALA A 76 4.83 -2.42 -19.15
N ASP A 77 5.28 -3.54 -19.70
CA ASP A 77 6.28 -4.42 -19.09
C ASP A 77 7.66 -3.76 -18.89
N ASP A 78 7.94 -2.69 -19.63
CA ASP A 78 9.18 -1.91 -19.59
C ASP A 78 9.06 -0.57 -18.87
N THR A 79 7.89 -0.28 -18.28
CA THR A 79 7.66 0.98 -17.58
C THR A 79 8.14 0.89 -16.13
N PRO A 80 9.07 1.75 -15.69
CA PRO A 80 9.49 1.78 -14.29
C PRO A 80 8.37 2.27 -13.38
N VAL A 81 8.29 1.72 -12.18
CA VAL A 81 7.22 1.97 -11.20
C VAL A 81 7.80 2.28 -9.83
N THR A 82 7.30 3.32 -9.19
CA THR A 82 7.58 3.64 -7.80
C THR A 82 6.30 3.55 -6.97
N LEU A 83 6.32 2.73 -5.94
CA LEU A 83 5.21 2.49 -5.01
C LEU A 83 5.53 3.19 -3.68
N ILE A 84 4.72 4.17 -3.31
CA ILE A 84 4.94 5.02 -2.13
C ILE A 84 3.76 4.88 -1.17
N SER A 85 4.02 4.48 0.07
CA SER A 85 2.96 4.26 1.04
C SER A 85 3.36 4.63 2.47
N ALA A 86 2.35 4.88 3.30
CA ALA A 86 2.50 4.99 4.75
C ALA A 86 1.40 4.19 5.46
N GLY A 87 1.80 3.48 6.51
CA GLY A 87 0.88 2.68 7.31
C GLY A 87 0.08 1.69 6.49
N VAL A 88 -1.23 1.62 6.71
CA VAL A 88 -2.13 0.72 5.99
C VAL A 88 -2.28 1.05 4.50
N GLY A 89 -1.85 2.22 4.05
CA GLY A 89 -1.81 2.60 2.64
C GLY A 89 -0.92 1.70 1.77
N GLN A 90 -0.11 0.85 2.37
CA GLN A 90 0.66 -0.15 1.62
C GLN A 90 -0.20 -1.26 1.00
N THR A 91 -1.45 -1.45 1.45
CA THR A 91 -2.28 -2.57 1.00
C THR A 91 -2.51 -2.61 -0.51
N PRO A 92 -2.92 -1.53 -1.21
CA PRO A 92 -3.00 -1.56 -2.67
C PRO A 92 -1.64 -1.68 -3.35
N MET A 93 -0.59 -1.10 -2.75
CA MET A 93 0.78 -1.21 -3.27
C MET A 93 1.27 -2.64 -3.26
N LEU A 94 0.88 -3.42 -2.25
CA LEU A 94 1.27 -4.83 -2.14
C LEU A 94 0.71 -5.67 -3.29
N ALA A 95 -0.54 -5.44 -3.70
CA ALA A 95 -1.13 -6.08 -4.88
C ALA A 95 -0.39 -5.69 -6.17
N MET A 96 0.05 -4.44 -6.29
CA MET A 96 0.84 -3.97 -7.43
C MET A 96 2.21 -4.63 -7.45
N LEU A 97 2.91 -4.69 -6.32
CA LEU A 97 4.22 -5.36 -6.20
C LEU A 97 4.13 -6.86 -6.53
N ASP A 98 3.12 -7.55 -5.99
CA ASP A 98 2.87 -8.96 -6.26
C ASP A 98 2.61 -9.22 -7.75
N THR A 99 1.88 -8.31 -8.40
CA THR A 99 1.61 -8.37 -9.84
C THR A 99 2.89 -8.19 -10.66
N LEU A 100 3.71 -7.19 -10.32
CA LEU A 100 4.99 -6.94 -11.00
C LEU A 100 5.97 -8.11 -10.83
N ALA A 101 6.09 -8.64 -9.62
CA ALA A 101 6.97 -9.77 -9.32
C ALA A 101 6.56 -11.03 -10.10
N LYS A 102 5.27 -11.37 -10.11
CA LYS A 102 4.75 -12.56 -10.82
C LYS A 102 4.73 -12.42 -12.34
N ALA A 103 4.72 -11.20 -12.84
CA ALA A 103 4.84 -10.92 -14.27
C ALA A 103 6.29 -10.96 -14.77
N GLY A 104 7.27 -11.03 -13.87
CA GLY A 104 8.68 -10.94 -14.24
C GLY A 104 9.07 -9.56 -14.78
N HIS A 105 8.52 -8.50 -14.20
CA HIS A 105 8.75 -7.12 -14.62
C HIS A 105 10.26 -6.79 -14.62
N THR A 106 10.78 -6.27 -15.72
CA THR A 106 12.22 -6.06 -15.90
C THR A 106 12.69 -4.62 -15.67
N ALA A 107 11.78 -3.64 -15.71
CA ALA A 107 12.10 -2.25 -15.43
C ALA A 107 12.31 -2.01 -13.93
N GLN A 108 12.83 -0.83 -13.57
CA GLN A 108 13.04 -0.44 -12.17
C GLN A 108 11.72 -0.44 -11.40
N VAL A 109 11.72 -1.08 -10.24
CA VAL A 109 10.63 -1.02 -9.25
C VAL A 109 11.18 -0.51 -7.93
N ASN A 110 10.62 0.58 -7.44
CA ASN A 110 10.95 1.13 -6.13
C ASN A 110 9.79 0.91 -5.17
N TRP A 111 10.11 0.46 -3.95
CA TRP A 111 9.17 0.33 -2.84
C TRP A 111 9.59 1.27 -1.71
N PHE A 112 8.84 2.34 -1.50
CA PHE A 112 9.11 3.32 -0.47
C PHE A 112 7.97 3.34 0.55
N HIS A 113 8.28 2.97 1.77
CA HIS A 113 7.28 2.80 2.82
C HIS A 113 7.67 3.53 4.10
N ALA A 114 6.71 4.23 4.70
CA ALA A 114 6.85 4.89 5.98
C ALA A 114 5.93 4.24 7.04
N ALA A 115 6.46 4.01 8.22
CA ALA A 115 5.72 3.53 9.38
C ALA A 115 6.15 4.29 10.63
N GLU A 116 5.38 4.20 11.70
CA GLU A 116 5.75 4.79 12.97
C GLU A 116 6.99 4.09 13.57
N ASN A 117 6.97 2.76 13.56
CA ASN A 117 8.06 1.89 14.01
C ASN A 117 7.82 0.45 13.52
N GLY A 118 8.67 -0.48 13.90
CA GLY A 118 8.59 -1.87 13.49
C GLY A 118 7.38 -2.64 14.05
N ASP A 119 6.81 -2.22 15.16
CA ASP A 119 5.65 -2.88 15.77
C ASP A 119 4.39 -2.75 14.91
N VAL A 120 4.34 -1.73 14.06
CA VAL A 120 3.22 -1.43 13.15
C VAL A 120 3.60 -1.55 11.67
N HIS A 121 4.77 -2.09 11.36
CA HIS A 121 5.23 -2.34 9.99
C HIS A 121 4.83 -3.75 9.54
N ALA A 122 3.67 -3.86 8.92
CA ALA A 122 3.19 -5.12 8.36
C ALA A 122 3.86 -5.46 7.01
N PHE A 123 3.87 -6.76 6.65
CA PHE A 123 4.30 -7.27 5.34
C PHE A 123 5.78 -7.06 4.97
N ALA A 124 6.64 -6.71 5.91
CA ALA A 124 8.05 -6.45 5.61
C ALA A 124 8.75 -7.65 4.95
N ASP A 125 8.52 -8.86 5.46
CA ASP A 125 9.11 -10.08 4.90
C ASP A 125 8.54 -10.43 3.53
N GLU A 126 7.22 -10.28 3.34
CA GLU A 126 6.56 -10.52 2.05
C GLU A 126 7.09 -9.57 0.96
N VAL A 127 7.23 -8.30 1.28
CA VAL A 127 7.81 -7.30 0.36
C VAL A 127 9.25 -7.65 -0.01
N LYS A 128 10.05 -8.07 0.95
CA LYS A 128 11.42 -8.50 0.72
C LYS A 128 11.48 -9.73 -0.22
N GLU A 129 10.62 -10.71 0.03
CA GLU A 129 10.53 -11.93 -0.79
C GLU A 129 10.09 -11.59 -2.22
N LEU A 130 9.07 -10.78 -2.40
CA LEU A 130 8.61 -10.33 -3.72
C LEU A 130 9.72 -9.56 -4.47
N GLY A 131 10.46 -8.73 -3.77
CA GLY A 131 11.58 -7.97 -4.34
C GLY A 131 12.69 -8.85 -4.90
N LEU A 132 12.92 -10.04 -4.33
CA LEU A 132 13.91 -11.00 -4.83
C LEU A 132 13.57 -11.54 -6.24
N SER A 133 12.31 -11.51 -6.63
CA SER A 133 11.84 -11.93 -7.96
C SER A 133 11.98 -10.83 -9.02
N LEU A 134 12.35 -9.62 -8.63
CA LEU A 134 12.50 -8.48 -9.51
C LEU A 134 13.98 -8.18 -9.76
N PRO A 135 14.45 -8.10 -11.02
CA PRO A 135 15.86 -7.90 -11.31
C PRO A 135 16.38 -6.50 -10.96
N ARG A 136 15.47 -5.51 -10.91
CA ARG A 136 15.80 -4.11 -10.63
C ARG A 136 14.84 -3.58 -9.57
N PHE A 137 15.04 -4.03 -8.32
CA PHE A 137 14.23 -3.66 -7.19
C PHE A 137 15.02 -2.86 -6.15
N THR A 138 14.45 -1.75 -5.70
CA THR A 138 14.99 -0.95 -4.61
C THR A 138 13.89 -0.73 -3.57
N ALA A 139 14.18 -1.01 -2.32
CA ALA A 139 13.29 -0.73 -1.20
C ALA A 139 13.96 0.25 -0.24
N HIS A 140 13.17 1.19 0.29
CA HIS A 140 13.60 2.09 1.35
C HIS A 140 12.46 2.28 2.35
N THR A 141 12.78 2.06 3.63
CA THR A 141 11.83 2.15 4.73
C THR A 141 12.23 3.25 5.70
N TRP A 142 11.27 4.11 6.04
CA TRP A 142 11.41 5.14 7.06
C TRP A 142 10.59 4.77 8.29
N TYR A 143 11.23 4.81 9.46
CA TYR A 143 10.52 4.78 10.73
C TYR A 143 10.55 6.16 11.37
N ARG A 144 9.38 6.69 11.68
CA ARG A 144 9.26 8.03 12.26
C ARG A 144 9.84 8.08 13.66
N GLN A 145 9.58 7.07 14.46
CA GLN A 145 10.04 6.92 15.83
C GLN A 145 10.44 5.46 16.11
N PRO A 146 11.58 5.01 15.58
CA PRO A 146 12.04 3.65 15.81
C PRO A 146 12.33 3.43 17.29
N ASN A 147 11.98 2.25 17.80
CA ASN A 147 12.31 1.82 19.13
C ASN A 147 13.71 1.16 19.20
N GLU A 148 14.15 0.78 20.39
CA GLU A 148 15.47 0.15 20.56
C GLU A 148 15.59 -1.19 19.82
N ALA A 149 14.51 -1.98 19.78
CA ALA A 149 14.49 -3.25 19.06
C ALA A 149 14.61 -3.03 17.54
N ASP A 150 14.00 -1.98 17.00
CA ASP A 150 14.11 -1.61 15.60
C ASP A 150 15.56 -1.26 15.23
N ARG A 151 16.22 -0.46 16.06
CA ARG A 151 17.63 -0.08 15.86
C ARG A 151 18.56 -1.27 15.96
N ALA A 152 18.30 -2.18 16.89
CA ALA A 152 19.10 -3.40 17.07
C ALA A 152 18.95 -4.36 15.88
N LYS A 153 17.75 -4.46 15.30
CA LYS A 153 17.46 -5.34 14.14
C LYS A 153 17.84 -4.72 12.80
N GLY A 154 17.97 -3.41 12.71
CA GLY A 154 18.25 -2.70 11.47
C GLY A 154 17.16 -2.89 10.40
N GLN A 155 15.89 -2.91 10.79
CA GLN A 155 14.75 -3.19 9.90
C GLN A 155 14.27 -1.98 9.11
N PHE A 156 14.90 -0.84 9.25
CA PHE A 156 14.58 0.40 8.53
C PHE A 156 15.86 1.05 8.01
N ASP A 157 15.71 1.91 7.02
CA ASP A 157 16.83 2.56 6.34
C ASP A 157 17.06 3.99 6.83
N SER A 158 15.98 4.70 7.17
CA SER A 158 16.06 6.09 7.63
C SER A 158 15.09 6.35 8.77
N GLU A 159 15.49 7.23 9.68
CA GLU A 159 14.67 7.73 10.80
C GLU A 159 14.04 9.06 10.43
N GLY A 160 12.77 9.27 10.84
CA GLY A 160 12.03 10.49 10.60
C GLY A 160 11.02 10.37 9.46
N LEU A 161 10.68 11.51 8.87
CA LEU A 161 9.75 11.58 7.75
C LEU A 161 10.41 11.13 6.44
N MET A 162 9.58 10.62 5.52
CA MET A 162 10.04 10.23 4.19
C MET A 162 10.61 11.43 3.43
N ASP A 163 11.89 11.41 3.21
CA ASP A 163 12.62 12.44 2.45
C ASP A 163 13.07 11.87 1.10
N LEU A 164 12.28 12.14 0.07
CA LEU A 164 12.52 11.65 -1.29
C LEU A 164 13.66 12.39 -2.00
N SER A 165 14.04 13.59 -1.54
CA SER A 165 15.13 14.37 -2.14
C SER A 165 16.48 13.64 -2.06
N LYS A 166 16.67 12.80 -1.06
CA LYS A 166 17.87 11.97 -0.91
C LYS A 166 17.94 10.79 -1.89
N LEU A 167 16.85 10.54 -2.60
CA LEU A 167 16.72 9.45 -3.57
C LEU A 167 16.50 9.98 -4.99
N GLU A 168 16.91 11.19 -5.28
CA GLU A 168 16.69 11.88 -6.56
C GLU A 168 17.08 11.03 -7.77
N GLY A 169 18.18 10.29 -7.71
CA GLY A 169 18.60 9.39 -8.77
C GLY A 169 17.63 8.24 -9.10
N ALA A 170 16.71 7.91 -8.16
CA ALA A 170 15.70 6.89 -8.38
C ALA A 170 14.55 7.33 -9.31
N PHE A 171 14.45 8.63 -9.61
CA PHE A 171 13.33 9.24 -10.35
C PHE A 171 13.73 9.81 -11.71
N SER A 172 14.88 9.44 -12.24
CA SER A 172 15.44 10.02 -13.45
C SER A 172 14.73 9.62 -14.74
N ASP A 173 13.99 8.52 -14.75
CA ASP A 173 13.26 8.07 -15.93
C ASP A 173 11.95 8.86 -16.07
N PRO A 174 11.76 9.62 -17.18
CA PRO A 174 10.57 10.45 -17.35
C PRO A 174 9.27 9.66 -17.59
N THR A 175 9.37 8.36 -17.86
CA THR A 175 8.21 7.47 -18.06
C THR A 175 7.75 6.79 -16.78
N MET A 176 8.52 6.89 -15.68
CA MET A 176 8.21 6.26 -14.41
C MET A 176 6.84 6.66 -13.90
N GLN A 177 6.08 5.67 -13.46
CA GLN A 177 4.77 5.86 -12.87
C GLN A 177 4.84 5.74 -11.35
N PHE A 178 4.15 6.63 -10.65
CA PHE A 178 4.16 6.74 -9.20
C PHE A 178 2.78 6.46 -8.65
N TYR A 179 2.69 5.56 -7.68
CA TYR A 179 1.45 5.22 -6.98
C TYR A 179 1.61 5.52 -5.49
N LEU A 180 0.70 6.34 -4.96
CA LEU A 180 0.74 6.82 -3.58
C LEU A 180 -0.52 6.40 -2.82
N CYS A 181 -0.36 5.92 -1.60
CA CYS A 181 -1.47 5.70 -0.68
C CYS A 181 -1.00 5.81 0.78
N GLY A 182 -1.82 6.46 1.59
CA GLY A 182 -1.56 6.68 3.01
C GLY A 182 -2.42 7.81 3.57
N PRO A 183 -2.11 8.32 4.77
CA PRO A 183 -2.77 9.51 5.30
C PRO A 183 -2.65 10.70 4.35
N VAL A 184 -3.69 11.54 4.30
CA VAL A 184 -3.76 12.66 3.34
C VAL A 184 -2.53 13.58 3.45
N GLY A 185 -2.15 13.96 4.66
CA GLY A 185 -0.96 14.81 4.87
C GLY A 185 0.34 14.17 4.37
N PHE A 186 0.48 12.86 4.53
CA PHE A 186 1.61 12.12 3.98
C PHE A 186 1.61 12.16 2.44
N MET A 187 0.47 11.89 1.81
CA MET A 187 0.39 11.89 0.36
C MET A 187 0.64 13.28 -0.24
N GLN A 188 0.11 14.34 0.39
CA GLN A 188 0.38 15.72 0.00
C GLN A 188 1.88 16.05 0.09
N PHE A 189 2.51 15.65 1.16
CA PHE A 189 3.94 15.84 1.38
C PHE A 189 4.79 15.06 0.36
N ALA A 190 4.46 13.80 0.11
CA ALA A 190 5.17 12.98 -0.88
C ALA A 190 4.96 13.50 -2.31
N ALA A 191 3.72 13.81 -2.69
CA ALA A 191 3.42 14.33 -4.02
C ALA A 191 4.12 15.66 -4.29
N LYS A 192 4.15 16.57 -3.31
CA LYS A 192 4.88 17.83 -3.42
C LYS A 192 6.37 17.60 -3.65
N GLN A 193 6.99 16.70 -2.92
CA GLN A 193 8.39 16.36 -3.13
C GLN A 193 8.67 15.84 -4.55
N LEU A 194 7.80 14.96 -5.07
CA LEU A 194 7.92 14.43 -6.43
C LEU A 194 7.84 15.53 -7.47
N VAL A 195 6.88 16.45 -7.34
CA VAL A 195 6.75 17.60 -8.26
C VAL A 195 7.97 18.52 -8.17
N ASP A 196 8.45 18.80 -6.96
CA ASP A 196 9.66 19.61 -6.74
C ASP A 196 10.92 18.96 -7.35
N LEU A 197 10.95 17.63 -7.45
CA LEU A 197 12.01 16.85 -8.11
C LEU A 197 11.81 16.69 -9.63
N GLY A 198 10.80 17.33 -10.20
CA GLY A 198 10.55 17.35 -11.65
C GLY A 198 9.64 16.25 -12.17
N VAL A 199 9.00 15.46 -11.30
CA VAL A 199 8.01 14.46 -11.72
C VAL A 199 6.75 15.16 -12.21
N LYS A 200 6.25 14.73 -13.37
CA LYS A 200 5.01 15.25 -13.93
C LYS A 200 3.81 14.78 -13.14
N GLN A 201 2.85 15.65 -12.87
CA GLN A 201 1.63 15.32 -12.15
C GLN A 201 0.83 14.18 -12.81
N GLU A 202 0.82 14.12 -14.13
CA GLU A 202 0.15 13.05 -14.90
C GLU A 202 0.70 11.64 -14.61
N ASN A 203 1.92 11.54 -14.09
CA ASN A 203 2.56 10.27 -13.72
C ASN A 203 2.34 9.91 -12.24
N ILE A 204 1.65 10.75 -11.48
CA ILE A 204 1.37 10.55 -10.05
C ILE A 204 -0.08 10.13 -9.86
N HIS A 205 -0.28 8.92 -9.37
CA HIS A 205 -1.58 8.31 -9.09
C HIS A 205 -1.72 8.11 -7.58
N TYR A 206 -2.89 8.40 -7.01
CA TYR A 206 -3.08 8.23 -5.57
C TYR A 206 -4.49 7.73 -5.23
N GLU A 207 -4.60 7.05 -4.09
CA GLU A 207 -5.86 6.62 -3.49
C GLU A 207 -6.01 7.25 -2.11
N CYS A 208 -7.13 7.93 -1.89
CA CYS A 208 -7.52 8.44 -0.59
C CYS A 208 -8.47 7.47 0.10
N PHE A 209 -8.15 7.08 1.33
CA PHE A 209 -9.09 6.38 2.20
C PHE A 209 -10.03 7.39 2.87
N GLY A 210 -10.99 7.90 2.09
CA GLY A 210 -11.94 8.92 2.51
C GLY A 210 -12.16 10.01 1.46
N PRO A 211 -13.02 11.01 1.72
CA PRO A 211 -13.43 12.02 0.73
C PRO A 211 -12.45 13.19 0.61
N HIS A 212 -11.18 12.95 0.33
CA HIS A 212 -10.15 13.99 0.25
C HIS A 212 -9.44 14.01 -1.08
N LYS A 213 -8.88 15.18 -1.44
CA LYS A 213 -7.98 15.37 -2.57
C LYS A 213 -6.56 15.61 -2.09
N VAL A 214 -5.58 15.14 -2.85
CA VAL A 214 -4.15 15.29 -2.58
C VAL A 214 -3.50 16.33 -3.50
N LEU A 215 -3.94 16.38 -4.76
CA LEU A 215 -3.48 17.30 -5.80
C LEU A 215 -4.64 18.04 -6.45
#